data_e619ae75a730d70cacd9e8334b5ba251
#
_entry.id   e619ae75a730d70cacd9e8334b5ba251
#
_cell.length_a   1.000
_cell.length_b   1.000
_cell.length_c   1.000
_cell.angle_alpha   90.00
_cell.angle_beta   90.00
_cell.angle_gamma   90.00
#
_symmetry.space_group_name_H-M   'P 1'
#
loop_
_entity.id
_entity.type
_entity.pdbx_description
1 polymer ?
#
loop_
_entity_poly.entity_id
_entity_poly.type
_entity_poly.pdbx_seq_one_letter_code
_entity_poly.pdbx_strand_id
1 'polypeptide(L)'
;MCVPSGQSVARLMRFKCLTPEEISSGVDGAVAEKHNFHIESPLWYYILKEAQIQQQGNRLGQVGSCILAEVFVGLLEADSSSFLACNPQWQPTLPAQVPGTFTMSDLLNFVGELNPIGDRNANISVPVAVS
;
A
#
# COMPACT_ATOMS: atom_id res chain seq x y z
N MET A 1 -22.18 4.36 -17.44
CA MET A 1 -20.99 3.49 -17.45
C MET A 1 -21.07 2.64 -16.18
N CYS A 2 -21.17 1.33 -16.30
CA CYS A 2 -21.21 0.44 -15.13
C CYS A 2 -19.78 0.02 -14.77
N VAL A 3 -19.42 0.19 -13.51
CA VAL A 3 -18.16 -0.35 -12.98
C VAL A 3 -18.34 -1.87 -12.86
N PRO A 4 -17.41 -2.70 -13.34
CA PRO A 4 -17.50 -4.15 -13.21
C PRO A 4 -17.47 -4.59 -11.75
N SER A 5 -18.03 -5.77 -11.47
CA SER A 5 -17.97 -6.35 -10.13
C SER A 5 -16.53 -6.71 -9.74
N GLY A 6 -16.25 -6.74 -8.44
CA GLY A 6 -14.93 -7.11 -7.93
C GLY A 6 -14.50 -8.50 -8.38
N GLN A 7 -15.41 -9.47 -8.42
CA GLN A 7 -15.14 -10.82 -8.93
C GLN A 7 -14.78 -10.82 -10.42
N SER A 8 -15.42 -9.95 -11.21
CA SER A 8 -15.11 -9.83 -12.64
C SER A 8 -13.71 -9.23 -12.84
N VAL A 9 -13.34 -8.23 -12.05
CA VAL A 9 -11.99 -7.64 -12.08
C VAL A 9 -10.95 -8.66 -11.64
N ALA A 10 -11.18 -9.39 -10.55
CA ALA A 10 -10.26 -10.42 -10.07
C ALA A 10 -9.99 -11.50 -11.14
N ARG A 11 -11.05 -11.97 -11.83
CA ARG A 11 -10.91 -12.94 -12.94
C ARG A 11 -10.12 -12.36 -14.11
N LEU A 12 -10.39 -11.11 -14.49
CA LEU A 12 -9.66 -10.44 -15.56
C LEU A 12 -8.16 -10.34 -15.24
N MET A 13 -7.83 -10.04 -13.99
CA MET A 13 -6.46 -9.97 -13.49
C MET A 13 -5.84 -11.35 -13.21
N ARG A 14 -6.59 -12.43 -13.41
CA ARG A 14 -6.17 -13.82 -13.13
C ARG A 14 -5.82 -14.07 -11.65
N PHE A 15 -6.43 -13.34 -10.74
CA PHE A 15 -6.34 -13.59 -9.31
C PHE A 15 -7.43 -14.55 -8.85
N LYS A 16 -7.18 -15.23 -7.73
CA LYS A 16 -8.17 -16.07 -7.07
C LYS A 16 -9.29 -15.17 -6.52
N CYS A 17 -10.52 -15.37 -7.00
CA CYS A 17 -11.66 -14.67 -6.45
C CYS A 17 -11.95 -15.12 -5.01
N LEU A 18 -12.46 -14.20 -4.20
CA LEU A 18 -13.08 -14.55 -2.93
C LEU A 18 -14.29 -15.44 -3.17
N THR A 19 -14.50 -16.41 -2.28
CA THR A 19 -15.69 -17.27 -2.32
C THR A 19 -16.91 -16.52 -1.80
N PRO A 20 -18.14 -16.97 -2.17
CA PRO A 20 -19.36 -16.39 -1.60
C PRO A 20 -19.38 -16.41 -0.06
N GLU A 21 -18.87 -17.47 0.54
CA GLU A 21 -18.76 -17.63 2.01
C GLU A 21 -17.78 -16.64 2.63
N GLU A 22 -16.65 -16.40 1.97
CA GLU A 22 -15.69 -15.38 2.40
C GLU A 22 -16.29 -13.98 2.34
N ILE A 23 -17.04 -13.67 1.27
CA ILE A 23 -17.71 -12.37 1.11
C ILE A 23 -18.82 -12.18 2.15
N SER A 24 -19.55 -13.24 2.49
CA SER A 24 -20.61 -13.24 3.50
C SER A 24 -20.09 -13.39 4.93
N SER A 25 -18.79 -13.46 5.15
CA SER A 25 -18.20 -13.59 6.47
C SER A 25 -18.13 -12.25 7.22
N GLY A 26 -18.05 -12.31 8.57
CA GLY A 26 -17.85 -11.14 9.42
C GLY A 26 -19.15 -10.37 9.71
N VAL A 27 -19.00 -9.20 10.33
CA VAL A 27 -20.14 -8.40 10.85
C VAL A 27 -21.03 -7.82 9.76
N ASP A 28 -20.50 -7.63 8.58
CA ASP A 28 -21.17 -7.11 7.39
C ASP A 28 -21.77 -8.20 6.48
N GLY A 29 -21.53 -9.47 6.80
CA GLY A 29 -21.94 -10.63 5.97
C GLY A 29 -23.44 -10.70 5.71
N ALA A 30 -24.27 -10.49 6.72
CA ALA A 30 -25.73 -10.49 6.56
C ALA A 30 -26.24 -9.38 5.60
N VAL A 31 -25.56 -8.22 5.62
CA VAL A 31 -25.86 -7.11 4.69
C VAL A 31 -25.40 -7.46 3.28
N ALA A 32 -24.23 -8.07 3.14
CA ALA A 32 -23.71 -8.53 1.86
C ALA A 32 -24.64 -9.56 1.20
N GLU A 33 -25.16 -10.51 1.95
CA GLU A 33 -26.14 -11.50 1.46
C GLU A 33 -27.45 -10.84 1.04
N LYS A 34 -27.99 -9.95 1.88
CA LYS A 34 -29.25 -9.24 1.59
C LYS A 34 -29.19 -8.46 0.27
N HIS A 35 -28.01 -7.94 -0.08
CA HIS A 35 -27.79 -7.15 -1.31
C HIS A 35 -27.13 -7.95 -2.43
N ASN A 36 -27.03 -9.27 -2.30
CA ASN A 36 -26.41 -10.18 -3.27
C ASN A 36 -24.93 -9.86 -3.60
N PHE A 37 -24.20 -9.25 -2.69
CA PHE A 37 -22.78 -8.93 -2.88
C PHE A 37 -21.92 -10.19 -2.94
N HIS A 38 -22.36 -11.30 -2.34
CA HIS A 38 -21.70 -12.59 -2.45
C HIS A 38 -21.69 -13.16 -3.88
N ILE A 39 -22.63 -12.70 -4.74
CA ILE A 39 -22.70 -13.07 -6.16
C ILE A 39 -21.94 -12.04 -7.01
N GLU A 40 -22.29 -10.77 -6.85
CA GLU A 40 -21.65 -9.64 -7.55
C GLU A 40 -21.41 -8.48 -6.59
N SER A 41 -20.16 -8.37 -6.10
CA SER A 41 -19.78 -7.29 -5.20
C SER A 41 -19.48 -6.02 -5.99
N PRO A 42 -19.93 -4.86 -5.53
CA PRO A 42 -19.33 -3.59 -5.97
C PRO A 42 -17.81 -3.64 -5.77
N LEU A 43 -17.05 -3.13 -6.75
CA LEU A 43 -15.57 -3.22 -6.72
C LEU A 43 -14.98 -2.68 -5.43
N TRP A 44 -15.48 -1.54 -4.94
CA TRP A 44 -15.04 -0.94 -3.68
C TRP A 44 -15.22 -1.89 -2.48
N TYR A 45 -16.41 -2.48 -2.34
CA TYR A 45 -16.68 -3.44 -1.27
C TYR A 45 -15.78 -4.67 -1.36
N TYR A 46 -15.60 -5.19 -2.58
CA TYR A 46 -14.74 -6.34 -2.83
C TYR A 46 -13.29 -6.09 -2.38
N ILE A 47 -12.71 -4.94 -2.73
CA ILE A 47 -11.33 -4.57 -2.35
C ILE A 47 -11.18 -4.52 -0.83
N LEU A 48 -12.15 -3.95 -0.11
CA LEU A 48 -12.11 -3.89 1.36
C LEU A 48 -12.27 -5.28 1.97
N LYS A 49 -13.16 -6.10 1.42
CA LYS A 49 -13.37 -7.48 1.89
C LYS A 49 -12.15 -8.35 1.61
N GLU A 50 -11.54 -8.21 0.45
CA GLU A 50 -10.29 -8.88 0.10
C GLU A 50 -9.16 -8.50 1.07
N ALA A 51 -9.02 -7.22 1.39
CA ALA A 51 -8.05 -6.74 2.39
C ALA A 51 -8.29 -7.39 3.76
N GLN A 52 -9.55 -7.48 4.18
CA GLN A 52 -9.92 -8.12 5.44
C GLN A 52 -9.54 -9.61 5.46
N ILE A 53 -9.87 -10.35 4.41
CA ILE A 53 -9.66 -11.81 4.34
C ILE A 53 -8.17 -12.15 4.14
N GLN A 54 -7.50 -11.48 3.20
CA GLN A 54 -6.13 -11.81 2.83
C GLN A 54 -5.07 -11.17 3.74
N GLN A 55 -5.36 -10.01 4.31
CA GLN A 55 -4.38 -9.17 5.01
C GLN A 55 -4.85 -8.68 6.39
N GLN A 56 -5.94 -9.24 6.92
CA GLN A 56 -6.51 -8.85 8.22
C GLN A 56 -6.82 -7.33 8.34
N GLY A 57 -7.09 -6.69 7.20
CA GLY A 57 -7.38 -5.26 7.14
C GLY A 57 -6.15 -4.33 7.23
N ASN A 58 -4.94 -4.87 7.39
CA ASN A 58 -3.74 -4.05 7.58
C ASN A 58 -3.20 -3.44 6.27
N ARG A 59 -3.54 -4.01 5.13
CA ARG A 59 -3.15 -3.56 3.78
C ARG A 59 -4.12 -4.12 2.75
N LEU A 60 -4.02 -3.63 1.52
CA LEU A 60 -4.85 -4.10 0.41
C LEU A 60 -4.54 -5.55 0.04
N GLY A 61 -5.55 -6.25 -0.46
CA GLY A 61 -5.40 -7.56 -1.07
C GLY A 61 -4.84 -7.48 -2.49
N GLN A 62 -4.89 -8.59 -3.22
CA GLN A 62 -4.27 -8.72 -4.56
C GLN A 62 -4.87 -7.75 -5.57
N VAL A 63 -6.20 -7.70 -5.69
CA VAL A 63 -6.89 -6.83 -6.65
C VAL A 63 -6.67 -5.36 -6.31
N GLY A 64 -6.89 -4.99 -5.06
CA GLY A 64 -6.72 -3.61 -4.62
C GLY A 64 -5.30 -3.10 -4.77
N SER A 65 -4.31 -3.92 -4.42
CA SER A 65 -2.88 -3.56 -4.57
C SER A 65 -2.49 -3.41 -6.04
N CYS A 66 -2.97 -4.28 -6.92
CA CYS A 66 -2.65 -4.23 -8.34
C CYS A 66 -3.23 -2.97 -8.99
N ILE A 67 -4.51 -2.65 -8.74
CA ILE A 67 -5.14 -1.43 -9.26
C ILE A 67 -4.35 -0.19 -8.80
N LEU A 68 -4.02 -0.13 -7.51
CA LEU A 68 -3.29 1.01 -6.96
C LEU A 68 -1.90 1.16 -7.58
N ALA A 69 -1.17 0.03 -7.69
CA ALA A 69 0.16 0.01 -8.28
C ALA A 69 0.12 0.45 -9.75
N GLU A 70 -0.79 -0.09 -10.56
CA GLU A 70 -0.94 0.28 -11.97
C GLU A 70 -1.24 1.77 -12.15
N VAL A 71 -2.13 2.34 -11.32
CA VAL A 71 -2.45 3.76 -11.40
C VAL A 71 -1.25 4.62 -11.03
N PHE A 72 -0.61 4.38 -9.90
CA PHE A 72 0.50 5.24 -9.46
C PHE A 72 1.77 5.07 -10.31
N VAL A 73 2.14 3.83 -10.63
CA VAL A 73 3.29 3.58 -11.50
C VAL A 73 3.02 4.12 -12.90
N GLY A 74 1.83 3.88 -13.44
CA GLY A 74 1.45 4.40 -14.76
C GLY A 74 1.47 5.92 -14.84
N LEU A 75 1.05 6.63 -13.78
CA LEU A 75 1.16 8.09 -13.72
C LEU A 75 2.61 8.56 -13.71
N LEU A 76 3.47 7.89 -12.94
CA LEU A 76 4.90 8.23 -12.87
C LEU A 76 5.62 7.94 -14.19
N GLU A 77 5.28 6.84 -14.86
CA GLU A 77 5.88 6.48 -16.16
C GLU A 77 5.39 7.38 -17.32
N ALA A 78 4.13 7.81 -17.27
CA ALA A 78 3.56 8.70 -18.27
C ALA A 78 4.06 10.15 -18.17
N ASP A 79 4.56 10.56 -17.01
CA ASP A 79 5.09 11.90 -16.79
C ASP A 79 6.60 11.94 -17.08
N SER A 80 6.97 12.56 -18.22
CA SER A 80 8.37 12.74 -18.60
C SER A 80 9.17 13.64 -17.64
N SER A 81 8.51 14.40 -16.78
CA SER A 81 9.13 15.23 -15.74
C SER A 81 9.19 14.52 -14.37
N SER A 82 8.68 13.30 -14.27
CA SER A 82 8.75 12.52 -13.05
C SER A 82 10.18 12.24 -12.62
N PHE A 83 10.37 12.03 -11.32
CA PHE A 83 11.69 11.68 -10.79
C PHE A 83 12.28 10.43 -11.47
N LEU A 84 11.46 9.42 -11.74
CA LEU A 84 11.89 8.18 -12.40
C LEU A 84 12.36 8.42 -13.83
N ALA A 85 11.66 9.28 -14.59
CA ALA A 85 12.02 9.61 -15.95
C ALA A 85 13.29 10.48 -16.02
N CYS A 86 13.42 11.46 -15.13
CA CYS A 86 14.57 12.37 -15.10
C CYS A 86 15.83 11.74 -14.50
N ASN A 87 15.68 10.75 -13.62
CA ASN A 87 16.80 10.17 -12.87
C ASN A 87 16.81 8.64 -12.92
N PRO A 88 16.82 7.99 -14.09
CA PRO A 88 16.66 6.54 -14.21
C PRO A 88 17.81 5.72 -13.59
N GLN A 89 18.97 6.36 -13.37
CA GLN A 89 20.14 5.73 -12.77
C GLN A 89 20.37 6.14 -11.30
N TRP A 90 19.41 6.88 -10.72
CA TRP A 90 19.55 7.33 -9.34
C TRP A 90 19.58 6.15 -8.36
N GLN A 91 20.48 6.25 -7.41
CA GLN A 91 20.56 5.34 -6.27
C GLN A 91 20.67 6.14 -4.97
N PRO A 92 20.20 5.59 -3.86
CA PRO A 92 20.37 6.21 -2.55
C PRO A 92 21.84 6.44 -2.23
N THR A 93 22.18 7.67 -1.84
CA THR A 93 23.56 8.07 -1.45
C THR A 93 23.75 8.22 0.05
N LEU A 94 22.65 8.24 0.83
CA LEU A 94 22.70 8.31 2.28
C LEU A 94 23.14 6.96 2.88
N PRO A 95 23.77 6.96 4.05
CA PRO A 95 24.19 5.74 4.75
C PRO A 95 23.00 4.81 4.99
N ALA A 96 23.14 3.56 4.60
CA ALA A 96 22.12 2.52 4.76
C ALA A 96 22.76 1.22 5.28
N GLN A 97 21.96 0.38 5.95
CA GLN A 97 22.42 -0.92 6.43
C GLN A 97 22.83 -1.85 5.28
N VAL A 98 22.10 -1.77 4.17
CA VAL A 98 22.40 -2.53 2.96
C VAL A 98 22.75 -1.56 1.84
N PRO A 99 23.97 -1.61 1.28
CA PRO A 99 24.39 -0.73 0.19
C PRO A 99 23.42 -0.79 -1.00
N GLY A 100 23.07 0.37 -1.54
CA GLY A 100 22.14 0.48 -2.68
C GLY A 100 20.65 0.40 -2.32
N THR A 101 20.33 0.24 -1.03
CA THR A 101 18.94 0.36 -0.53
C THR A 101 18.85 1.52 0.47
N PHE A 102 17.67 2.10 0.59
CA PHE A 102 17.40 3.10 1.63
C PHE A 102 15.97 2.91 2.12
N THR A 103 15.85 2.45 3.35
CA THR A 103 14.58 2.13 3.99
C THR A 103 14.15 3.21 4.96
N MET A 104 12.91 3.13 5.46
CA MET A 104 12.44 4.02 6.54
C MET A 104 13.29 3.86 7.81
N SER A 105 13.77 2.65 8.10
CA SER A 105 14.68 2.41 9.23
C SER A 105 16.02 3.14 9.05
N ASP A 106 16.57 3.16 7.84
CA ASP A 106 17.79 3.89 7.53
C ASP A 106 17.59 5.40 7.69
N LEU A 107 16.43 5.92 7.24
CA LEU A 107 16.06 7.32 7.43
C LEU A 107 16.00 7.69 8.92
N LEU A 108 15.32 6.87 9.72
CA LEU A 108 15.23 7.10 11.16
C LEU A 108 16.61 7.06 11.85
N ASN A 109 17.45 6.11 11.46
CA ASN A 109 18.83 6.02 11.97
C ASN A 109 19.69 7.22 11.53
N PHE A 110 19.51 7.69 10.29
CA PHE A 110 20.24 8.86 9.76
C PHE A 110 19.86 10.16 10.48
N VAL A 111 18.57 10.33 10.78
CA VAL A 111 18.06 11.51 11.50
C VAL A 111 18.50 11.49 12.98
N GLY A 112 18.79 10.31 13.53
CA GLY A 112 19.19 10.14 14.94
C GLY A 112 17.99 10.08 15.89
N GLU A 113 18.24 10.23 17.17
CA GLU A 113 17.20 10.21 18.21
C GLU A 113 16.27 11.42 18.07
N LEU A 114 15.20 11.25 17.30
CA LEU A 114 14.06 12.16 17.35
C LEU A 114 13.09 11.65 18.41
N ASN A 115 13.00 12.36 19.52
CA ASN A 115 11.87 12.22 20.42
C ASN A 115 10.75 13.20 20.00
N PRO A 116 9.76 12.79 19.18
CA PRO A 116 8.71 13.68 18.69
C PRO A 116 7.78 14.17 19.81
N ILE A 117 7.81 13.53 20.97
CA ILE A 117 7.03 13.90 22.16
C ILE A 117 7.83 14.77 23.12
N GLY A 118 9.15 14.90 22.86
CA GLY A 118 10.05 15.83 23.51
C GLY A 118 10.02 15.84 25.05
N ASP A 119 11.00 15.26 25.70
CA ASP A 119 11.34 15.75 27.01
C ASP A 119 11.86 17.20 26.84
N ARG A 120 11.11 18.15 27.35
CA ARG A 120 11.45 19.60 27.29
C ARG A 120 12.80 19.94 27.91
N ASN A 121 13.51 18.97 28.45
CA ASN A 121 14.78 19.11 29.15
C ASN A 121 15.95 18.28 28.57
N ALA A 122 15.78 17.60 27.44
CA ALA A 122 16.87 16.91 26.80
C ALA A 122 17.73 17.92 26.00
N ASN A 123 18.89 18.25 26.47
CA ASN A 123 19.92 18.90 25.68
C ASN A 123 20.30 17.99 24.51
N ILE A 124 19.82 18.33 23.32
CA ILE A 124 20.16 17.63 22.09
C ILE A 124 21.59 18.00 21.72
N SER A 125 22.56 17.19 22.12
CA SER A 125 23.88 17.24 21.54
C SER A 125 23.83 16.53 20.19
N VAL A 126 23.70 17.30 19.11
CA VAL A 126 23.86 16.80 17.74
C VAL A 126 25.30 16.38 17.54
N PRO A 127 25.63 15.11 17.24
CA PRO A 127 26.99 14.76 16.87
C PRO A 127 27.31 15.43 15.53
N VAL A 128 28.29 16.36 15.59
CA VAL A 128 28.86 16.95 14.37
C VAL A 128 29.57 15.83 13.61
N ALA A 129 29.13 15.57 12.40
CA ALA A 129 29.83 14.68 11.49
C ALA A 129 31.23 15.25 11.25
N VAL A 130 32.24 14.56 11.74
CA VAL A 130 33.65 14.88 11.47
C VAL A 130 33.94 14.34 10.07
N SER A 131 34.36 15.24 9.22
CA SER A 131 34.84 15.07 7.84
C SER A 131 35.91 13.98 7.68
#